data_2240dd0a0d5f6fb814b1b3dd111e8acd
#
_entry.id   2240dd0a0d5f6fb814b1b3dd111e8acd
#
_cell.length_a   1.000
_cell.length_b   1.000
_cell.length_c   1.000
_cell.angle_alpha   90.00
_cell.angle_beta   90.00
_cell.angle_gamma   90.00
#
_symmetry.space_group_name_H-M   'P 1'
#
loop_
_entity.id
_entity.type
_entity.pdbx_description
1 polymer ?
#
loop_
_entity_poly.entity_id
_entity_poly.type
_entity_poly.pdbx_seq_one_letter_code
_entity_poly.pdbx_strand_id
1 'polypeptide(L)'
;MEVAVTIDQETVERELLTAIQVCMETGGKECPPLTSDTVPIRDVKGFDSLCGVEVTVEFESKIGRDCGDDIFVAGSGKNAKPRSVREVAKLIISRLNPAEKGA
;
A
#
# COMPACT_ATOMS: atom_id res chain seq x y z
N MET A 1 14.10 -8.70 -23.45
CA MET A 1 14.38 -7.55 -22.64
C MET A 1 13.26 -7.27 -21.64
N GLU A 2 13.61 -7.03 -20.45
CA GLU A 2 12.60 -6.78 -19.46
C GLU A 2 12.45 -5.30 -19.18
N VAL A 3 11.24 -4.93 -18.81
CA VAL A 3 10.98 -3.57 -18.42
C VAL A 3 10.89 -3.56 -16.89
N ALA A 4 11.85 -2.94 -16.27
CA ALA A 4 11.85 -2.86 -14.81
C ALA A 4 10.82 -1.85 -14.36
N VAL A 5 10.03 -2.22 -13.37
CA VAL A 5 9.12 -1.26 -12.73
C VAL A 5 9.97 -0.32 -11.89
N THR A 6 9.79 0.96 -12.09
CA THR A 6 10.50 1.94 -11.29
C THR A 6 9.93 1.93 -9.86
N ILE A 7 10.83 1.70 -8.90
CA ILE A 7 10.42 1.63 -7.50
C ILE A 7 10.77 2.97 -6.85
N ASP A 8 10.03 4.01 -7.18
CA ASP A 8 10.20 5.29 -6.53
C ASP A 8 8.93 5.66 -5.77
N GLN A 9 9.02 6.69 -4.96
CA GLN A 9 7.95 7.08 -4.05
C GLN A 9 6.66 7.39 -4.83
N GLU A 10 6.77 8.17 -5.88
CA GLU A 10 5.60 8.60 -6.64
C GLU A 10 4.91 7.42 -7.31
N THR A 11 5.69 6.54 -7.93
CA THR A 11 5.13 5.38 -8.61
C THR A 11 4.44 4.45 -7.63
N VAL A 12 5.08 4.20 -6.48
CA VAL A 12 4.51 3.32 -5.48
C VAL A 12 3.22 3.90 -4.94
N GLU A 13 3.20 5.21 -4.64
CA GLU A 13 1.97 5.84 -4.15
C GLU A 13 0.85 5.73 -5.15
N ARG A 14 1.14 5.99 -6.42
CA ARG A 14 0.12 5.91 -7.47
C ARG A 14 -0.45 4.51 -7.62
N GLU A 15 0.42 3.50 -7.61
CA GLU A 15 -0.04 2.13 -7.74
C GLU A 15 -0.85 1.70 -6.52
N LEU A 16 -0.47 2.14 -5.34
CA LEU A 16 -1.23 1.84 -4.12
C LEU A 16 -2.61 2.47 -4.19
N LEU A 17 -2.69 3.73 -4.61
CA LEU A 17 -3.98 4.42 -4.72
C LEU A 17 -4.89 3.70 -5.70
N THR A 18 -4.34 3.28 -6.84
CA THR A 18 -5.10 2.54 -7.83
C THR A 18 -5.58 1.20 -7.28
N ALA A 19 -4.71 0.48 -6.58
CA ALA A 19 -5.06 -0.82 -6.02
C ALA A 19 -6.17 -0.70 -4.98
N ILE A 20 -6.10 0.34 -4.14
CA ILE A 20 -7.13 0.57 -3.13
C ILE A 20 -8.47 0.86 -3.81
N GLN A 21 -8.46 1.72 -4.82
CA GLN A 21 -9.67 2.08 -5.54
C GLN A 21 -10.30 0.85 -6.20
N VAL A 22 -9.49 0.06 -6.89
CA VAL A 22 -9.98 -1.14 -7.55
C VAL A 22 -10.57 -2.13 -6.55
N CYS A 23 -9.90 -2.30 -5.42
CA CYS A 23 -10.38 -3.22 -4.38
C CYS A 23 -11.75 -2.79 -3.86
N MET A 24 -11.92 -1.50 -3.59
CA MET A 24 -13.19 -0.99 -3.09
C MET A 24 -14.29 -1.13 -4.13
N GLU A 25 -14.00 -0.78 -5.37
CA GLU A 25 -15.00 -0.88 -6.43
C GLU A 25 -15.40 -2.32 -6.71
N THR A 26 -14.42 -3.22 -6.72
CA THR A 26 -14.69 -4.64 -6.93
C THR A 26 -15.56 -5.21 -5.82
N GLY A 27 -15.40 -4.72 -4.61
CA GLY A 27 -16.20 -5.15 -3.47
C GLY A 27 -17.55 -4.46 -3.38
N GLY A 28 -17.90 -3.62 -4.34
CA GLY A 28 -19.17 -2.91 -4.31
C GLY A 28 -19.23 -1.81 -3.28
N LYS A 29 -18.08 -1.30 -2.86
CA LYS A 29 -18.01 -0.27 -1.83
C LYS A 29 -17.66 1.07 -2.46
N GLU A 30 -18.14 2.14 -1.83
CA GLU A 30 -17.78 3.47 -2.27
C GLU A 30 -16.34 3.76 -1.91
N CYS A 31 -15.64 4.43 -2.84
CA CYS A 31 -14.27 4.83 -2.59
C CYS A 31 -14.19 6.36 -2.63
N PRO A 32 -13.86 7.00 -1.50
CA PRO A 32 -13.72 8.45 -1.49
C PRO A 32 -12.47 8.86 -2.28
N PRO A 33 -12.31 10.17 -2.56
CA PRO A 33 -11.07 10.63 -3.17
C PRO A 33 -9.88 10.24 -2.31
N LEU A 34 -8.86 9.71 -2.95
CA LEU A 34 -7.66 9.22 -2.26
C LEU A 34 -6.48 10.12 -2.55
N THR A 35 -5.66 10.34 -1.54
CA THR A 35 -4.41 11.08 -1.68
C THR A 35 -3.31 10.34 -0.95
N SER A 36 -2.08 10.84 -1.08
CA SER A 36 -0.95 10.24 -0.36
C SER A 36 -1.10 10.37 1.16
N ASP A 37 -1.90 11.32 1.61
CA ASP A 37 -2.13 11.52 3.05
C ASP A 37 -3.27 10.66 3.58
N THR A 38 -4.01 10.00 2.71
CA THR A 38 -5.09 9.11 3.13
C THR A 38 -4.54 7.96 3.95
N VAL A 39 -5.19 7.69 5.08
CA VAL A 39 -4.88 6.53 5.92
C VAL A 39 -5.99 5.52 5.68
N PRO A 40 -5.78 4.51 4.81
CA PRO A 40 -6.89 3.67 4.36
C PRO A 40 -7.71 3.03 5.47
N ILE A 41 -7.03 2.46 6.45
CA ILE A 41 -7.74 1.79 7.56
C ILE A 41 -8.63 2.75 8.32
N ARG A 42 -8.20 4.01 8.45
CA ARG A 42 -8.93 5.02 9.22
C ARG A 42 -9.90 5.82 8.37
N ASP A 43 -9.46 6.22 7.17
CA ASP A 43 -10.16 7.23 6.38
C ASP A 43 -11.11 6.65 5.33
N VAL A 44 -10.92 5.39 4.94
CA VAL A 44 -11.73 4.77 3.89
C VAL A 44 -12.71 3.81 4.54
N LYS A 45 -13.97 4.23 4.59
CA LYS A 45 -15.02 3.43 5.19
C LYS A 45 -15.13 2.09 4.46
N GLY A 46 -15.09 1.00 5.20
CA GLY A 46 -15.16 -0.33 4.62
C GLY A 46 -13.81 -0.92 4.25
N PHE A 47 -12.73 -0.16 4.40
CA PHE A 47 -11.39 -0.69 4.18
C PHE A 47 -10.90 -1.27 5.50
N ASP A 48 -10.91 -2.58 5.58
CA ASP A 48 -10.49 -3.29 6.80
C ASP A 48 -9.21 -4.08 6.53
N SER A 49 -8.80 -4.90 7.50
CA SER A 49 -7.57 -5.66 7.36
C SER A 49 -7.61 -6.64 6.19
N LEU A 50 -8.79 -7.18 5.88
CA LEU A 50 -8.93 -8.07 4.75
C LEU A 50 -8.69 -7.32 3.43
N CYS A 51 -9.26 -6.11 3.32
CA CYS A 51 -9.00 -5.26 2.15
C CYS A 51 -7.52 -4.95 2.04
N GLY A 52 -6.86 -4.71 3.17
CA GLY A 52 -5.42 -4.46 3.20
C GLY A 52 -4.63 -5.62 2.61
N VAL A 53 -5.01 -6.85 2.98
CA VAL A 53 -4.35 -8.03 2.44
C VAL A 53 -4.57 -8.13 0.93
N GLU A 54 -5.82 -7.91 0.48
CA GLU A 54 -6.14 -7.99 -0.94
C GLU A 54 -5.38 -6.95 -1.74
N VAL A 55 -5.29 -5.73 -1.24
CA VAL A 55 -4.55 -4.66 -1.92
C VAL A 55 -3.07 -5.00 -1.96
N THR A 56 -2.54 -5.56 -0.88
CA THR A 56 -1.14 -5.96 -0.82
C THR A 56 -0.82 -6.99 -1.90
N VAL A 57 -1.67 -8.02 -2.04
CA VAL A 57 -1.47 -9.06 -3.04
C VAL A 57 -1.54 -8.48 -4.44
N GLU A 58 -2.52 -7.61 -4.68
CA GLU A 58 -2.68 -6.98 -5.97
C GLU A 58 -1.46 -6.12 -6.32
N PHE A 59 -0.98 -5.36 -5.35
CA PHE A 59 0.18 -4.51 -5.56
C PHE A 59 1.43 -5.35 -5.82
N GLU A 60 1.63 -6.42 -5.05
CA GLU A 60 2.78 -7.31 -5.25
C GLU A 60 2.76 -7.94 -6.63
N SER A 61 1.57 -8.28 -7.11
CA SER A 61 1.42 -8.85 -8.44
C SER A 61 1.86 -7.86 -9.51
N LYS A 62 1.57 -6.59 -9.32
CA LYS A 62 1.91 -5.56 -10.30
C LYS A 62 3.40 -5.29 -10.36
N ILE A 63 4.08 -5.27 -9.22
CA ILE A 63 5.50 -4.96 -9.20
C ILE A 63 6.38 -6.20 -9.28
N GLY A 64 5.78 -7.39 -9.13
CA GLY A 64 6.51 -8.65 -9.20
C GLY A 64 7.42 -8.91 -8.02
N ARG A 65 7.10 -8.32 -6.87
CA ARG A 65 7.91 -8.47 -5.66
C ARG A 65 7.04 -8.55 -4.43
N ASP A 66 7.51 -9.24 -3.41
CA ASP A 66 6.83 -9.31 -2.12
C ASP A 66 7.11 -8.05 -1.33
N CYS A 67 6.06 -7.52 -0.71
CA CYS A 67 6.16 -6.34 0.14
C CYS A 67 6.13 -6.67 1.62
N GLY A 68 5.79 -7.90 1.96
CA GLY A 68 5.60 -8.30 3.34
C GLY A 68 4.17 -8.07 3.81
N ASP A 69 3.91 -8.45 5.03
CA ASP A 69 2.59 -8.35 5.62
C ASP A 69 2.43 -7.03 6.35
N ASP A 70 1.17 -6.67 6.62
CA ASP A 70 0.81 -5.56 7.50
C ASP A 70 1.43 -4.24 7.08
N ILE A 71 1.45 -3.98 5.77
CA ILE A 71 2.03 -2.71 5.31
C ILE A 71 1.13 -1.53 5.66
N PHE A 72 -0.16 -1.76 5.88
CA PHE A 72 -1.10 -0.67 6.17
C PHE A 72 -1.18 -0.32 7.65
N VAL A 73 -0.60 -1.12 8.53
CA VAL A 73 -0.65 -0.90 9.97
C VAL A 73 0.71 -1.15 10.58
N ALA A 74 1.15 -0.25 11.45
CA ALA A 74 2.40 -0.42 12.20
C ALA A 74 2.06 -0.96 13.58
N GLY A 75 2.76 -2.03 13.99
CA GLY A 75 2.52 -2.64 15.29
C GLY A 75 1.28 -3.51 15.31
N SER A 76 0.85 -3.89 16.49
CA SER A 76 -0.30 -4.77 16.64
C SER A 76 -1.02 -4.48 17.94
N GLY A 77 -2.25 -4.98 18.03
CA GLY A 77 -3.06 -4.86 19.24
C GLY A 77 -3.39 -3.41 19.52
N LYS A 78 -3.30 -3.05 20.78
CA LYS A 78 -3.67 -1.70 21.21
C LYS A 78 -2.72 -0.64 20.70
N ASN A 79 -1.51 -1.04 20.32
CA ASN A 79 -0.51 -0.10 19.84
C ASN A 79 -0.46 -0.01 18.32
N ALA A 80 -1.39 -0.65 17.65
CA ALA A 80 -1.44 -0.63 16.21
C ALA A 80 -1.73 0.79 15.72
N LYS A 81 -0.93 1.26 14.78
CA LYS A 81 -1.10 2.59 14.19
C LYS A 81 -1.26 2.45 12.69
N PRO A 82 -2.39 2.89 12.15
CA PRO A 82 -2.56 2.83 10.69
C PRO A 82 -1.60 3.77 9.99
N ARG A 83 -1.17 3.36 8.80
CA ARG A 83 -0.25 4.14 7.99
C ARG A 83 -0.99 4.86 6.88
N SER A 84 -0.51 6.04 6.52
CA SER A 84 -0.98 6.73 5.32
C SER A 84 -0.39 6.04 4.10
N VAL A 85 -0.96 6.34 2.93
CA VAL A 85 -0.43 5.80 1.67
C VAL A 85 1.05 6.19 1.52
N ARG A 86 1.39 7.43 1.86
CA ARG A 86 2.78 7.88 1.81
C ARG A 86 3.68 7.02 2.70
N GLU A 87 3.23 6.74 3.91
CA GLU A 87 4.00 5.93 4.84
C GLU A 87 4.14 4.50 4.36
N VAL A 88 3.08 3.95 3.79
CA VAL A 88 3.13 2.61 3.22
C VAL A 88 4.14 2.57 2.07
N ALA A 89 4.13 3.58 1.21
CA ALA A 89 5.06 3.64 0.09
C ALA A 89 6.50 3.70 0.57
N LYS A 90 6.77 4.51 1.59
CA LYS A 90 8.13 4.59 2.14
C LYS A 90 8.59 3.27 2.71
N LEU A 91 7.68 2.57 3.39
CA LEU A 91 7.99 1.26 3.96
C LEU A 91 8.32 0.26 2.85
N ILE A 92 7.51 0.24 1.80
CA ILE A 92 7.73 -0.67 0.69
C ILE A 92 9.09 -0.41 0.04
N ILE A 93 9.39 0.86 -0.23
CA ILE A 93 10.67 1.20 -0.85
C ILE A 93 11.82 0.77 0.04
N SER A 94 11.69 0.97 1.34
CA SER A 94 12.69 0.56 2.31
C SER A 94 12.94 -0.95 2.26
N ARG A 95 11.88 -1.72 2.10
CA ARG A 95 11.99 -3.18 2.05
C ARG A 95 12.54 -3.69 0.72
N LEU A 96 12.20 -3.01 -0.37
CA LEU A 96 12.60 -3.46 -1.70
C LEU A 96 14.00 -2.97 -2.08
N ASN A 97 14.45 -1.87 -1.48
CA ASN A 97 15.76 -1.30 -1.80
C ASN A 97 16.57 -1.08 -0.53
N PRO A 98 16.83 -2.16 0.24
CA PRO A 98 17.54 -1.98 1.51
C PRO A 98 18.96 -1.46 1.35
N ALA A 99 19.62 -1.74 0.24
CA ALA A 99 20.98 -1.27 0.01
C ALA A 99 21.03 0.25 -0.13
N GLU A 100 20.06 0.84 -0.80
CA GLU A 100 19.99 2.28 -0.91
C GLU A 100 19.73 2.93 0.43
N LYS A 101 18.85 2.32 1.19
CA LYS A 101 18.51 2.85 2.50
C LYS A 101 19.69 2.79 3.43
N GLY A 102 20.50 1.75 3.32
CA GLY A 102 21.62 1.55 4.20
C GLY A 102 22.82 2.41 3.88
N ALA A 103 22.81 3.06 2.74
CA ALA A 103 23.94 3.88 2.32
C ALA A 103 24.11 5.09 3.19
#